data_30cfe3a57114bb9ce7dc065253270f1d
#
_entry.id   30cfe3a57114bb9ce7dc065253270f1d
#
_cell.length_a   1.000
_cell.length_b   1.000
_cell.length_c   1.000
_cell.angle_alpha   90.00
_cell.angle_beta   90.00
_cell.angle_gamma   90.00
#
_symmetry.space_group_name_H-M   'P 1'
#
loop_
_entity.id
_entity.type
_entity.pdbx_description
1 polymer ?
#
loop_
_entity_poly.entity_id
_entity_poly.type
_entity_poly.pdbx_seq_one_letter_code
_entity_poly.pdbx_strand_id
1 'polypeptide(L)'
;MTKPAIDLRLDKSLADAHRWKHLARWNGDGYYALKTGDTGDVPVRLFLTPNLLESAEQTLYRQIVNATSFPGVKMVVITPDVHYGYGVPVGCVLITDYESGAIAMGPVGYDIGCGMMSAKSDVEVDAATPKKRLQFNQAVMDRIEMGAGGKSHRFRNLPESEFTELVHGGAEYYVNKYGATFDRSRAERHRIPVDDDWQPPYGGKGKPERGRHQLGSLGGGNHFIELQREVDSDKLFVQVHTGSRGFGHGLATNYFELAREERREVKDIDLGYFTPDSKHYRDYLNAVAAGGNYAILNRLIIFEQVAEAFRETFNSDLELIYEISHNLVQKEWHPEFGDVWVHRKGATRAFPAGYPLLKGTMWEDTGHPVLIPGSNKDFSYILRPLPDAVKSGYSVNHGAGRRMSRSQATKTLSQRKIDDEYAEAGILVNTDGHVPIDESAQCYKSSEEVVKAVLDAGLAEIQYKLWPLSSLKGIEEGPRWRKRKRRKPARASSEHF
;
A
#
# COMPACT_ATOMS: atom_id res chain seq x y z
N MET A 1 -1.99 -17.76 34.69
CA MET A 1 -0.75 -16.98 34.95
C MET A 1 -0.63 -15.98 33.81
N THR A 2 -0.90 -14.71 34.07
CA THR A 2 -0.71 -13.63 33.11
C THR A 2 0.78 -13.54 32.78
N LYS A 3 1.14 -13.69 31.49
CA LYS A 3 2.51 -13.39 31.05
C LYS A 3 2.85 -11.95 31.50
N PRO A 4 4.05 -11.71 32.02
CA PRO A 4 4.48 -10.36 32.36
C PRO A 4 4.41 -9.50 31.10
N ALA A 5 3.99 -8.24 31.28
CA ALA A 5 3.98 -7.25 30.20
C ALA A 5 5.31 -7.30 29.44
N ILE A 6 5.25 -7.49 28.14
CA ILE A 6 6.43 -7.71 27.31
C ILE A 6 7.27 -6.45 27.33
N ASP A 7 8.51 -6.64 27.76
CA ASP A 7 9.52 -5.61 27.76
C ASP A 7 9.94 -5.30 26.33
N LEU A 8 9.19 -4.43 25.66
CA LEU A 8 9.48 -3.91 24.31
C LEU A 8 10.73 -3.00 24.30
N ARG A 9 11.66 -3.21 25.20
CA ARG A 9 12.92 -2.47 25.24
C ARG A 9 13.77 -2.84 24.04
N LEU A 10 14.16 -1.82 23.29
CA LEU A 10 15.07 -1.91 22.14
C LEU A 10 16.41 -2.61 22.41
N ASP A 11 16.80 -2.78 23.68
CA ASP A 11 18.14 -3.21 24.12
C ASP A 11 18.26 -4.69 24.47
N LYS A 12 17.21 -5.50 24.40
CA LYS A 12 17.38 -6.94 24.60
C LYS A 12 18.07 -7.56 23.40
N SER A 13 19.23 -8.17 23.62
CA SER A 13 19.81 -9.12 22.67
C SER A 13 18.82 -10.28 22.52
N LEU A 14 18.23 -10.42 21.31
CA LEU A 14 17.38 -11.55 21.00
C LEU A 14 18.25 -12.80 20.87
N ALA A 15 17.93 -13.85 21.64
CA ALA A 15 18.75 -15.05 21.76
C ALA A 15 18.92 -15.76 20.41
N ASP A 16 17.88 -15.75 19.58
CA ASP A 16 17.82 -16.49 18.32
C ASP A 16 18.08 -15.63 17.07
N ALA A 17 18.41 -14.34 17.25
CA ALA A 17 18.56 -13.41 16.13
C ALA A 17 19.61 -13.87 15.09
N HIS A 18 20.71 -14.49 15.51
CA HIS A 18 21.80 -14.91 14.61
C HIS A 18 21.48 -16.17 13.80
N ARG A 19 20.43 -16.95 14.20
CA ARG A 19 20.10 -18.24 13.61
C ARG A 19 18.61 -18.40 13.22
N TRP A 20 17.82 -17.35 13.27
CA TRP A 20 16.39 -17.43 13.10
C TRP A 20 15.96 -18.09 11.80
N LYS A 21 16.70 -17.87 10.69
CA LYS A 21 16.41 -18.51 9.40
C LYS A 21 16.52 -20.04 9.47
N HIS A 22 17.50 -20.55 10.21
CA HIS A 22 17.67 -21.99 10.43
C HIS A 22 16.63 -22.58 11.38
N LEU A 23 15.98 -21.74 12.21
CA LEU A 23 14.88 -22.16 13.08
C LEU A 23 13.52 -22.16 12.36
N ALA A 24 13.41 -21.48 11.24
CA ALA A 24 12.25 -21.55 10.37
C ALA A 24 12.16 -22.95 9.74
N ARG A 25 11.08 -23.67 10.03
CA ARG A 25 10.86 -25.05 9.59
C ARG A 25 9.78 -25.09 8.52
N TRP A 26 10.11 -25.69 7.38
CA TRP A 26 9.11 -25.96 6.35
C TRP A 26 8.03 -26.89 6.91
N ASN A 27 6.77 -26.49 6.81
CA ASN A 27 5.66 -27.24 7.38
C ASN A 27 5.04 -28.26 6.41
N GLY A 28 5.50 -28.32 5.16
CA GLY A 28 4.94 -29.18 4.12
C GLY A 28 3.66 -28.65 3.45
N ASP A 29 3.18 -27.48 3.85
CA ASP A 29 1.90 -26.90 3.42
C ASP A 29 2.02 -25.41 2.98
N GLY A 30 3.12 -25.08 2.34
CA GLY A 30 3.29 -23.80 1.64
C GLY A 30 3.93 -22.66 2.44
N TYR A 31 4.35 -22.89 3.69
CA TYR A 31 5.03 -21.88 4.51
C TYR A 31 6.08 -22.46 5.46
N TYR A 32 6.95 -21.58 5.95
CA TYR A 32 7.84 -21.93 7.07
C TYR A 32 7.19 -21.50 8.40
N ALA A 33 7.12 -22.42 9.35
CA ALA A 33 6.75 -22.09 10.73
C ALA A 33 7.98 -21.63 11.50
N LEU A 34 7.93 -20.44 12.10
CA LEU A 34 9.00 -19.92 12.94
C LEU A 34 8.57 -19.97 14.41
N LYS A 35 9.24 -20.82 15.20
CA LYS A 35 9.07 -20.90 16.64
C LYS A 35 10.42 -20.78 17.32
N THR A 36 10.58 -19.78 18.18
CA THR A 36 11.81 -19.47 18.90
C THR A 36 11.50 -19.13 20.35
N GLY A 37 12.52 -19.06 21.20
CA GLY A 37 12.35 -18.56 22.56
C GLY A 37 11.86 -17.11 22.61
N ASP A 38 12.23 -16.30 21.62
CA ASP A 38 11.85 -14.89 21.54
C ASP A 38 10.41 -14.68 21.04
N THR A 39 9.89 -15.55 20.13
CA THR A 39 8.50 -15.47 19.61
C THR A 39 7.47 -16.07 20.59
N GLY A 40 7.93 -16.87 21.55
CA GLY A 40 7.07 -17.58 22.49
C GLY A 40 6.14 -18.59 21.78
N ASP A 41 4.90 -18.66 22.21
CA ASP A 41 3.90 -19.60 21.68
C ASP A 41 3.05 -19.02 20.54
N VAL A 42 3.30 -17.78 20.12
CA VAL A 42 2.56 -17.16 19.01
C VAL A 42 2.93 -17.85 17.68
N PRO A 43 1.98 -18.38 16.92
CA PRO A 43 2.22 -18.93 15.61
C PRO A 43 2.76 -17.84 14.66
N VAL A 44 3.93 -18.06 14.07
CA VAL A 44 4.52 -17.21 13.03
C VAL A 44 4.66 -18.02 11.76
N ARG A 45 3.99 -17.58 10.68
CA ARG A 45 3.99 -18.22 9.37
C ARG A 45 4.69 -17.34 8.34
N LEU A 46 5.74 -17.87 7.70
CA LEU A 46 6.55 -17.15 6.71
C LEU A 46 6.24 -17.76 5.33
N PHE A 47 5.54 -17.02 4.48
CA PHE A 47 5.24 -17.42 3.10
C PHE A 47 6.37 -17.00 2.18
N LEU A 48 7.47 -17.71 2.22
CA LEU A 48 8.72 -17.40 1.51
C LEU A 48 9.16 -18.59 0.68
N THR A 49 9.77 -18.33 -0.49
CA THR A 49 10.60 -19.35 -1.15
C THR A 49 11.89 -19.56 -0.36
N PRO A 50 12.64 -20.67 -0.58
CA PRO A 50 13.96 -20.82 0.03
C PRO A 50 14.89 -19.64 -0.23
N ASN A 51 14.91 -19.10 -1.46
CA ASN A 51 15.72 -17.95 -1.82
C ASN A 51 15.29 -16.66 -1.09
N LEU A 52 13.99 -16.44 -0.94
CA LEU A 52 13.46 -15.28 -0.20
C LEU A 52 13.80 -15.38 1.29
N LEU A 53 13.74 -16.58 1.88
CA LEU A 53 14.16 -16.80 3.26
C LEU A 53 15.65 -16.54 3.43
N GLU A 54 16.49 -17.09 2.54
CA GLU A 54 17.94 -16.93 2.62
C GLU A 54 18.36 -15.47 2.44
N SER A 55 17.75 -14.76 1.48
CA SER A 55 18.03 -13.35 1.20
C SER A 55 17.39 -12.38 2.18
N ALA A 56 16.52 -12.83 3.08
CA ALA A 56 15.85 -11.98 4.06
C ALA A 56 16.88 -11.28 4.96
N GLU A 57 16.64 -10.00 5.26
CA GLU A 57 17.54 -9.21 6.11
C GLU A 57 17.59 -9.78 7.53
N GLN A 58 18.79 -9.86 8.12
CA GLN A 58 18.97 -10.36 9.49
C GLN A 58 18.21 -9.53 10.53
N THR A 59 18.08 -8.23 10.28
CA THR A 59 17.36 -7.27 11.14
C THR A 59 15.84 -7.48 11.18
N LEU A 60 15.27 -8.20 10.20
CA LEU A 60 13.82 -8.52 10.17
C LEU A 60 13.38 -9.34 11.38
N TYR A 61 14.26 -10.18 11.93
CA TYR A 61 13.90 -11.03 13.07
C TYR A 61 13.37 -10.22 14.26
N ARG A 62 14.06 -9.12 14.61
CA ARG A 62 13.58 -8.22 15.67
C ARG A 62 12.18 -7.70 15.41
N GLN A 63 11.89 -7.30 14.18
CA GLN A 63 10.58 -6.78 13.81
C GLN A 63 9.50 -7.87 13.80
N ILE A 64 9.84 -9.11 13.45
CA ILE A 64 8.94 -10.27 13.57
C ILE A 64 8.63 -10.54 15.05
N VAL A 65 9.64 -10.53 15.92
CA VAL A 65 9.45 -10.69 17.37
C VAL A 65 8.59 -9.55 17.94
N ASN A 66 8.81 -8.32 17.49
CA ASN A 66 7.94 -7.19 17.88
C ASN A 66 6.47 -7.47 17.53
N ALA A 67 6.19 -8.02 16.35
CA ALA A 67 4.83 -8.34 15.95
C ALA A 67 4.16 -9.39 16.85
N THR A 68 4.93 -10.33 17.44
CA THR A 68 4.38 -11.32 18.38
C THR A 68 4.14 -10.76 19.79
N SER A 69 4.51 -9.51 20.02
CA SER A 69 4.58 -8.95 21.38
C SER A 69 3.34 -8.15 21.79
N PHE A 70 2.44 -7.86 20.86
CA PHE A 70 1.21 -7.10 21.18
C PHE A 70 0.23 -7.93 22.02
N PRO A 71 -0.58 -7.29 22.88
CA PRO A 71 -1.63 -7.99 23.63
C PRO A 71 -2.62 -8.70 22.72
N GLY A 72 -2.99 -9.94 23.08
CA GLY A 72 -4.02 -10.71 22.39
C GLY A 72 -3.67 -11.23 21.01
N VAL A 73 -2.37 -11.28 20.63
CA VAL A 73 -1.94 -11.83 19.33
C VAL A 73 -2.31 -13.30 19.22
N LYS A 74 -3.01 -13.65 18.14
CA LYS A 74 -3.39 -15.02 17.77
C LYS A 74 -2.40 -15.62 16.75
N MET A 75 -1.96 -14.83 15.77
CA MET A 75 -1.05 -15.25 14.71
C MET A 75 -0.32 -14.06 14.09
N VAL A 76 0.90 -14.28 13.63
CA VAL A 76 1.67 -13.36 12.79
C VAL A 76 1.97 -14.04 11.45
N VAL A 77 1.68 -13.37 10.36
CA VAL A 77 2.00 -13.81 8.99
C VAL A 77 2.98 -12.85 8.36
N ILE A 78 3.98 -13.39 7.70
CA ILE A 78 4.98 -12.67 6.93
C ILE A 78 4.81 -13.05 5.46
N THR A 79 4.51 -12.06 4.62
CA THR A 79 4.30 -12.23 3.19
C THR A 79 5.62 -12.24 2.41
N PRO A 80 5.66 -12.77 1.17
CA PRO A 80 6.93 -12.97 0.45
C PRO A 80 7.67 -11.68 0.06
N ASP A 81 6.98 -10.55 -0.01
CA ASP A 81 7.57 -9.25 -0.28
C ASP A 81 8.19 -8.56 0.97
N VAL A 82 8.24 -9.26 2.10
CA VAL A 82 8.72 -8.74 3.38
C VAL A 82 10.04 -7.98 3.26
N HIS A 83 10.10 -6.82 3.90
CA HIS A 83 11.32 -6.02 4.04
C HIS A 83 11.27 -5.17 5.30
N TYR A 84 12.42 -4.58 5.65
CA TYR A 84 12.55 -3.77 6.85
C TYR A 84 11.55 -2.59 6.85
N GLY A 85 10.81 -2.41 7.95
CA GLY A 85 9.82 -1.36 8.17
C GLY A 85 10.08 -0.58 9.45
N TYR A 86 9.07 0.10 9.96
CA TYR A 86 9.06 0.78 11.24
C TYR A 86 8.31 -0.07 12.27
N GLY A 87 8.96 -0.41 13.40
CA GLY A 87 8.42 -1.23 14.49
C GLY A 87 8.24 -2.71 14.11
N VAL A 88 7.41 -2.98 13.10
CA VAL A 88 7.20 -4.31 12.50
C VAL A 88 7.56 -4.28 11.01
N PRO A 89 7.78 -5.44 10.34
CA PRO A 89 8.12 -5.45 8.91
C PRO A 89 7.01 -4.86 8.04
N VAL A 90 7.33 -4.41 6.84
CA VAL A 90 6.38 -4.31 5.73
C VAL A 90 6.24 -5.70 5.12
N GLY A 91 5.03 -6.12 4.77
CA GLY A 91 4.71 -7.52 4.48
C GLY A 91 4.34 -8.28 5.74
N CYS A 92 3.65 -7.63 6.68
CA CYS A 92 3.23 -8.19 7.96
C CYS A 92 1.71 -8.16 8.09
N VAL A 93 1.14 -9.30 8.50
CA VAL A 93 -0.24 -9.44 8.95
C VAL A 93 -0.22 -9.81 10.43
N LEU A 94 -0.84 -8.99 11.24
CA LEU A 94 -1.00 -9.23 12.68
C LEU A 94 -2.47 -9.50 12.99
N ILE A 95 -2.75 -10.67 13.55
CA ILE A 95 -4.10 -11.06 13.96
C ILE A 95 -4.18 -11.02 15.48
N THR A 96 -5.10 -10.21 16.00
CA THR A 96 -5.35 -10.08 17.43
C THR A 96 -6.78 -10.45 17.78
N ASP A 97 -7.00 -10.84 19.02
CA ASP A 97 -8.33 -11.17 19.55
C ASP A 97 -9.28 -9.95 19.45
N TYR A 98 -10.51 -10.17 19.02
CA TYR A 98 -11.45 -9.07 18.80
C TYR A 98 -11.86 -8.38 20.12
N GLU A 99 -12.11 -9.16 21.21
CA GLU A 99 -12.64 -8.64 22.46
C GLU A 99 -11.56 -8.05 23.38
N SER A 100 -10.34 -8.58 23.33
CA SER A 100 -9.28 -8.26 24.28
C SER A 100 -7.96 -7.86 23.65
N GLY A 101 -7.83 -8.00 22.34
CA GLY A 101 -6.59 -7.77 21.62
C GLY A 101 -6.29 -6.30 21.39
N ALA A 102 -5.03 -6.01 21.19
CA ALA A 102 -4.56 -4.68 20.84
C ALA A 102 -4.95 -4.29 19.40
N ILE A 103 -5.29 -3.02 19.21
CA ILE A 103 -5.20 -2.34 17.93
C ILE A 103 -3.83 -1.65 17.88
N ALA A 104 -2.94 -2.20 17.07
CA ALA A 104 -1.55 -1.77 16.99
C ALA A 104 -1.30 -0.86 15.79
N MET A 105 -0.50 0.18 15.97
CA MET A 105 -0.30 1.21 14.95
C MET A 105 0.77 0.84 13.93
N GLY A 106 1.90 0.30 14.41
CA GLY A 106 2.98 -0.15 13.53
C GLY A 106 2.54 -1.11 12.44
N PRO A 107 1.69 -2.12 12.75
CA PRO A 107 1.11 -3.04 11.77
C PRO A 107 0.06 -2.45 10.82
N VAL A 108 -0.30 -1.19 10.93
CA VAL A 108 -1.10 -0.41 9.96
C VAL A 108 -0.19 0.53 9.17
N GLY A 109 0.74 1.21 9.87
CA GLY A 109 1.69 2.15 9.30
C GLY A 109 1.15 3.57 9.20
N TYR A 110 1.99 4.46 8.63
CA TYR A 110 1.68 5.89 8.55
C TYR A 110 0.73 6.22 7.38
N ASP A 111 0.80 5.51 6.26
CA ASP A 111 -0.11 5.73 5.13
C ASP A 111 -1.34 4.82 5.26
N ILE A 112 -2.24 5.21 6.18
CA ILE A 112 -3.50 4.49 6.42
C ILE A 112 -4.28 4.39 5.11
N GLY A 113 -4.71 3.18 4.74
CA GLY A 113 -5.49 2.95 3.54
C GLY A 113 -4.68 2.98 2.23
N CYS A 114 -3.33 3.05 2.28
CA CYS A 114 -2.52 2.86 1.06
C CYS A 114 -2.97 1.60 0.33
N GLY A 115 -3.06 1.65 -1.00
CA GLY A 115 -3.64 0.56 -1.77
C GLY A 115 -3.56 0.76 -3.28
N MET A 116 -4.15 -0.18 -3.98
CA MET A 116 -4.13 -0.31 -5.43
C MET A 116 -5.51 -0.13 -6.05
N MET A 117 -5.54 0.29 -7.29
CA MET A 117 -6.67 0.23 -8.19
C MET A 117 -6.20 -0.30 -9.54
N SER A 118 -6.99 -1.12 -10.20
CA SER A 118 -6.72 -1.60 -11.55
C SER A 118 -7.96 -1.48 -12.44
N ALA A 119 -7.73 -1.14 -13.70
CA ALA A 119 -8.75 -1.06 -14.73
C ALA A 119 -8.26 -1.70 -16.04
N LYS A 120 -9.20 -2.15 -16.86
CA LYS A 120 -8.97 -2.77 -18.17
C LYS A 120 -9.67 -2.01 -19.29
N SER A 121 -9.22 -2.24 -20.52
CA SER A 121 -9.88 -1.75 -21.73
C SER A 121 -9.91 -2.83 -22.81
N ASP A 122 -10.65 -2.57 -23.89
CA ASP A 122 -10.62 -3.40 -25.10
C ASP A 122 -9.59 -2.93 -26.14
N VAL A 123 -8.77 -1.94 -25.79
CA VAL A 123 -7.76 -1.38 -26.70
C VAL A 123 -6.57 -2.32 -26.83
N GLU A 124 -6.22 -2.67 -28.07
CA GLU A 124 -5.03 -3.47 -28.37
C GLU A 124 -3.73 -2.72 -28.05
N VAL A 125 -2.70 -3.43 -27.61
CA VAL A 125 -1.40 -2.87 -27.23
C VAL A 125 -0.76 -2.07 -28.35
N ASP A 126 -0.95 -2.45 -29.60
CA ASP A 126 -0.39 -1.77 -30.78
C ASP A 126 -0.87 -0.31 -30.92
N ALA A 127 -2.03 0.03 -30.34
CA ALA A 127 -2.51 1.41 -30.27
C ALA A 127 -1.65 2.28 -29.35
N ALA A 128 -0.92 1.68 -28.39
CA ALA A 128 -0.06 2.38 -27.44
C ALA A 128 1.33 2.68 -28.04
N THR A 129 1.36 3.33 -29.20
CA THR A 129 2.62 3.82 -29.80
C THR A 129 3.38 4.74 -28.85
N PRO A 130 4.69 4.95 -29.01
CA PRO A 130 5.47 5.89 -28.19
C PRO A 130 4.83 7.28 -28.09
N LYS A 131 4.26 7.79 -29.20
CA LYS A 131 3.54 9.07 -29.23
C LYS A 131 2.29 9.03 -28.37
N LYS A 132 1.51 7.96 -28.43
CA LYS A 132 0.27 7.80 -27.64
C LYS A 132 0.57 7.64 -26.16
N ARG A 133 1.64 6.93 -25.78
CA ARG A 133 2.09 6.83 -24.38
C ARG A 133 2.47 8.21 -23.82
N LEU A 134 3.21 9.01 -24.59
CA LEU A 134 3.54 10.38 -24.22
C LEU A 134 2.28 11.25 -24.07
N GLN A 135 1.34 11.16 -25.01
CA GLN A 135 0.05 11.88 -24.94
C GLN A 135 -0.75 11.48 -23.69
N PHE A 136 -0.84 10.19 -23.40
CA PHE A 136 -1.53 9.70 -22.20
C PHE A 136 -0.86 10.23 -20.93
N ASN A 137 0.46 10.09 -20.79
CA ASN A 137 1.19 10.58 -19.64
C ASN A 137 1.00 12.09 -19.44
N GLN A 138 1.08 12.88 -20.52
CA GLN A 138 0.83 14.32 -20.44
C GLN A 138 -0.60 14.64 -20.01
N ALA A 139 -1.60 13.98 -20.61
CA ALA A 139 -3.01 14.17 -20.27
C ALA A 139 -3.33 13.84 -18.80
N VAL A 140 -2.68 12.80 -18.24
CA VAL A 140 -2.79 12.45 -16.82
C VAL A 140 -2.09 13.50 -15.94
N MET A 141 -0.87 13.93 -16.30
CA MET A 141 -0.12 14.94 -15.54
C MET A 141 -0.78 16.33 -15.53
N ASP A 142 -1.52 16.66 -16.57
CA ASP A 142 -2.29 17.92 -16.64
C ASP A 142 -3.49 17.91 -15.69
N ARG A 143 -4.00 16.72 -15.30
CA ARG A 143 -5.18 16.55 -14.43
C ARG A 143 -4.81 16.25 -12.98
N ILE A 144 -3.73 15.51 -12.77
CA ILE A 144 -3.40 14.93 -11.46
C ILE A 144 -2.07 15.48 -10.97
N GLU A 145 -2.11 16.24 -9.89
CA GLU A 145 -0.91 16.71 -9.20
C GLU A 145 -0.13 15.55 -8.57
N MET A 146 1.18 15.57 -8.76
CA MET A 146 2.11 14.55 -8.32
C MET A 146 3.10 15.11 -7.28
N GLY A 147 3.74 14.19 -6.54
CA GLY A 147 4.69 14.52 -5.48
C GLY A 147 4.04 14.73 -4.12
N ALA A 148 4.86 14.67 -3.06
CA ALA A 148 4.40 14.67 -1.66
C ALA A 148 3.59 15.94 -1.28
N GLY A 149 3.93 17.08 -1.87
CA GLY A 149 3.27 18.37 -1.65
C GLY A 149 2.14 18.70 -2.64
N GLY A 150 1.81 17.80 -3.56
CA GLY A 150 0.79 18.02 -4.61
C GLY A 150 -0.57 18.39 -4.00
N LYS A 151 -1.18 19.43 -4.53
CA LYS A 151 -2.53 19.87 -4.14
C LYS A 151 -3.49 19.59 -5.27
N SER A 152 -4.65 19.04 -4.94
CA SER A 152 -5.70 18.74 -5.91
C SER A 152 -6.07 19.96 -6.75
N HIS A 153 -6.28 19.77 -8.04
CA HIS A 153 -6.90 20.78 -8.89
C HIS A 153 -8.37 20.95 -8.55
N ARG A 154 -9.10 19.84 -8.39
CA ARG A 154 -10.56 19.82 -8.15
C ARG A 154 -10.92 20.24 -6.72
N PHE A 155 -10.16 19.79 -5.71
CA PHE A 155 -10.48 19.96 -4.29
C PHE A 155 -9.55 20.94 -3.56
N ARG A 156 -8.92 21.86 -4.28
CA ARG A 156 -7.99 22.86 -3.68
C ARG A 156 -8.61 23.66 -2.55
N ASN A 157 -9.89 24.00 -2.67
CA ASN A 157 -10.63 24.86 -1.74
C ASN A 157 -11.77 24.11 -1.03
N LEU A 158 -11.65 22.80 -0.83
CA LEU A 158 -12.67 21.98 -0.17
C LEU A 158 -12.94 22.51 1.26
N PRO A 159 -14.20 22.89 1.61
CA PRO A 159 -14.55 23.29 2.96
C PRO A 159 -14.31 22.18 3.98
N GLU A 160 -14.02 22.54 5.23
CA GLU A 160 -13.76 21.57 6.29
C GLU A 160 -14.99 20.71 6.61
N SER A 161 -16.17 21.32 6.67
CA SER A 161 -17.42 20.58 6.88
C SER A 161 -17.67 19.54 5.80
N GLU A 162 -17.47 19.89 4.54
CA GLU A 162 -17.63 18.97 3.42
C GLU A 162 -16.56 17.88 3.41
N PHE A 163 -15.33 18.21 3.80
CA PHE A 163 -14.27 17.22 3.96
C PHE A 163 -14.61 16.19 5.04
N THR A 164 -15.19 16.64 6.16
CA THR A 164 -15.70 15.74 7.22
C THR A 164 -16.74 14.79 6.67
N GLU A 165 -17.73 15.28 5.93
CA GLU A 165 -18.75 14.43 5.28
C GLU A 165 -18.13 13.41 4.31
N LEU A 166 -17.11 13.81 3.54
CA LEU A 166 -16.42 12.92 2.61
C LEU A 166 -15.67 11.79 3.33
N VAL A 167 -14.98 12.05 4.45
CA VAL A 167 -14.25 11.02 5.18
C VAL A 167 -15.16 10.13 6.02
N HIS A 168 -16.35 10.59 6.40
CA HIS A 168 -17.39 9.79 7.03
C HIS A 168 -18.17 8.92 6.03
N GLY A 169 -18.57 9.51 4.92
CA GLY A 169 -19.43 8.88 3.91
C GLY A 169 -18.69 8.15 2.80
N GLY A 170 -17.37 8.37 2.66
CA GLY A 170 -16.53 7.73 1.65
C GLY A 170 -17.04 7.88 0.23
N ALA A 171 -16.88 6.84 -0.57
CA ALA A 171 -17.33 6.81 -1.96
C ALA A 171 -18.86 6.97 -2.10
N GLU A 172 -19.63 6.50 -1.12
CA GLU A 172 -21.08 6.62 -1.14
C GLU A 172 -21.53 8.09 -1.11
N TYR A 173 -20.98 8.88 -0.18
CA TYR A 173 -21.26 10.33 -0.13
C TYR A 173 -20.81 11.04 -1.41
N TYR A 174 -19.63 10.69 -1.92
CA TYR A 174 -19.10 11.28 -3.15
C TYR A 174 -20.03 11.04 -4.34
N VAL A 175 -20.47 9.81 -4.55
CA VAL A 175 -21.39 9.45 -5.64
C VAL A 175 -22.71 10.19 -5.52
N ASN A 176 -23.27 10.26 -4.33
CA ASN A 176 -24.57 10.91 -4.10
C ASN A 176 -24.51 12.42 -4.34
N LYS A 177 -23.36 13.05 -4.03
CA LYS A 177 -23.20 14.51 -4.15
C LYS A 177 -22.72 14.97 -5.53
N TYR A 178 -21.75 14.28 -6.09
CA TYR A 178 -21.07 14.72 -7.31
C TYR A 178 -21.43 13.89 -8.56
N GLY A 179 -22.09 12.75 -8.36
CA GLY A 179 -22.13 11.69 -9.35
C GLY A 179 -20.80 11.00 -9.48
N ALA A 180 -20.74 9.84 -10.11
CA ALA A 180 -19.50 9.14 -10.40
C ALA A 180 -19.60 8.38 -11.72
N THR A 181 -18.47 8.21 -12.38
CA THR A 181 -18.33 7.44 -13.61
C THR A 181 -17.82 6.02 -13.37
N PHE A 182 -17.50 5.67 -12.13
CA PHE A 182 -17.05 4.34 -11.75
C PHE A 182 -18.18 3.50 -11.14
N ASP A 183 -18.07 2.18 -11.33
CA ASP A 183 -18.93 1.21 -10.63
C ASP A 183 -18.41 1.01 -9.19
N ARG A 184 -19.10 1.61 -8.23
CA ARG A 184 -18.74 1.53 -6.81
C ARG A 184 -18.80 0.11 -6.23
N SER A 185 -19.56 -0.81 -6.85
CA SER A 185 -19.61 -2.22 -6.41
C SER A 185 -18.27 -2.94 -6.55
N ARG A 186 -17.36 -2.39 -7.36
CA ARG A 186 -16.02 -2.89 -7.60
C ARG A 186 -14.95 -2.31 -6.65
N ALA A 187 -15.31 -1.39 -5.77
CA ALA A 187 -14.42 -0.95 -4.70
C ALA A 187 -14.42 -1.96 -3.55
N GLU A 188 -13.32 -2.03 -2.81
CA GLU A 188 -13.20 -2.87 -1.62
C GLU A 188 -14.31 -2.60 -0.62
N ARG A 189 -14.56 -1.32 -0.38
CA ARG A 189 -15.63 -0.82 0.46
C ARG A 189 -16.09 0.54 -0.05
N HIS A 190 -17.38 0.74 -0.08
CA HIS A 190 -17.95 2.06 -0.42
C HIS A 190 -17.79 3.04 0.73
N ARG A 191 -17.88 2.53 1.94
CA ARG A 191 -17.80 3.26 3.18
C ARG A 191 -17.32 2.31 4.30
N ILE A 192 -16.27 2.69 4.98
CA ILE A 192 -15.90 2.09 6.26
C ILE A 192 -16.63 2.89 7.34
N PRO A 193 -17.43 2.26 8.21
CA PRO A 193 -18.21 2.99 9.21
C PRO A 193 -17.31 3.84 10.13
N VAL A 194 -17.68 5.10 10.29
CA VAL A 194 -17.13 6.06 11.24
C VAL A 194 -18.26 6.48 12.15
N ASP A 195 -18.01 6.59 13.45
CA ASP A 195 -19.02 7.02 14.42
C ASP A 195 -19.47 8.46 14.10
N ASP A 196 -20.79 8.72 14.17
CA ASP A 196 -21.37 10.00 13.76
C ASP A 196 -20.86 11.20 14.57
N ASP A 197 -20.50 10.96 15.85
CA ASP A 197 -19.98 11.97 16.76
C ASP A 197 -18.46 12.21 16.65
N TRP A 198 -17.74 11.36 15.91
CA TRP A 198 -16.30 11.50 15.73
C TRP A 198 -15.97 12.66 14.77
N GLN A 199 -14.95 13.42 15.12
CA GLN A 199 -14.44 14.51 14.29
C GLN A 199 -12.95 14.33 14.02
N PRO A 200 -12.46 14.64 12.80
CA PRO A 200 -11.03 14.58 12.53
C PRO A 200 -10.25 15.47 13.51
N PRO A 201 -9.25 14.91 14.23
CA PRO A 201 -8.45 15.68 15.19
C PRO A 201 -7.43 16.56 14.46
N TYR A 202 -7.86 17.75 14.04
CA TYR A 202 -6.97 18.72 13.40
C TYR A 202 -5.95 19.30 14.36
N GLY A 203 -4.82 19.75 13.81
CA GLY A 203 -3.69 20.25 14.61
C GLY A 203 -2.73 19.13 15.02
N GLY A 204 -1.98 19.34 16.13
CA GLY A 204 -0.92 18.45 16.55
C GLY A 204 0.27 18.39 15.60
N LYS A 205 1.19 17.45 15.84
CA LYS A 205 2.40 17.28 15.02
C LYS A 205 2.07 16.77 13.62
N GLY A 206 1.05 15.93 13.48
CA GLY A 206 0.68 15.26 12.24
C GLY A 206 0.01 16.18 11.22
N LYS A 207 -0.75 17.17 11.67
CA LYS A 207 -1.47 18.14 10.83
C LYS A 207 -2.34 17.47 9.75
N PRO A 208 -3.30 16.61 10.11
CA PRO A 208 -4.14 15.88 9.15
C PRO A 208 -4.95 16.81 8.22
N GLU A 209 -5.24 18.03 8.63
CA GLU A 209 -5.90 19.05 7.81
C GLU A 209 -5.22 19.32 6.45
N ARG A 210 -3.94 18.98 6.30
CA ARG A 210 -3.21 19.12 5.03
C ARG A 210 -3.79 18.25 3.93
N GLY A 211 -4.33 17.06 4.29
CA GLY A 211 -4.93 16.13 3.36
C GLY A 211 -6.15 16.68 2.65
N ARG A 212 -6.89 17.62 3.27
CA ARG A 212 -8.09 18.24 2.69
C ARG A 212 -7.84 18.82 1.28
N HIS A 213 -6.67 19.38 1.05
CA HIS A 213 -6.30 19.98 -0.22
C HIS A 213 -5.59 19.02 -1.18
N GLN A 214 -5.43 17.74 -0.80
CA GLN A 214 -4.68 16.74 -1.57
C GLN A 214 -5.58 15.63 -2.14
N LEU A 215 -6.88 15.66 -1.86
CA LEU A 215 -7.83 14.67 -2.37
C LEU A 215 -7.88 14.69 -3.90
N GLY A 216 -7.65 13.54 -4.55
CA GLY A 216 -7.49 13.43 -6.00
C GLY A 216 -6.06 13.74 -6.50
N SER A 217 -5.04 13.68 -5.63
CA SER A 217 -3.62 13.81 -6.01
C SER A 217 -2.85 12.51 -5.76
N LEU A 218 -1.82 12.24 -6.58
CA LEU A 218 -1.11 10.96 -6.57
C LEU A 218 -0.19 10.78 -5.35
N GLY A 219 0.63 11.76 -5.04
CA GLY A 219 1.68 11.63 -4.04
C GLY A 219 3.06 11.36 -4.62
N GLY A 220 3.98 10.94 -3.77
CA GLY A 220 5.37 10.63 -4.11
C GLY A 220 5.79 9.25 -3.61
N GLY A 221 7.07 8.98 -3.66
CA GLY A 221 7.63 7.70 -3.23
C GLY A 221 7.22 6.54 -4.14
N ASN A 222 6.70 5.46 -3.56
CA ASN A 222 6.25 4.30 -4.31
C ASN A 222 4.88 4.46 -5.00
N HIS A 223 4.21 5.62 -4.87
CA HIS A 223 2.97 5.89 -5.58
C HIS A 223 3.20 6.05 -7.08
N PHE A 224 2.27 5.56 -7.90
CA PHE A 224 2.38 5.61 -9.36
C PHE A 224 1.02 5.51 -10.05
N ILE A 225 0.99 5.91 -11.33
CA ILE A 225 -0.04 5.56 -12.31
C ILE A 225 0.68 4.88 -13.48
N GLU A 226 0.23 3.72 -13.91
CA GLU A 226 0.94 2.92 -14.89
C GLU A 226 0.01 2.40 -15.98
N LEU A 227 0.38 2.67 -17.24
CA LEU A 227 -0.23 2.06 -18.41
C LEU A 227 0.51 0.75 -18.68
N GLN A 228 -0.22 -0.35 -18.80
CA GLN A 228 0.30 -1.70 -18.88
C GLN A 228 -0.30 -2.47 -20.07
N ARG A 229 0.44 -3.48 -20.51
CA ARG A 229 -0.03 -4.52 -21.42
C ARG A 229 -0.40 -5.76 -20.63
N GLU A 230 -1.58 -6.30 -20.82
CA GLU A 230 -1.92 -7.65 -20.36
C GLU A 230 -1.32 -8.67 -21.34
N VAL A 231 -0.60 -9.68 -20.78
CA VAL A 231 0.31 -10.54 -21.58
C VAL A 231 -0.44 -11.49 -22.50
N ASP A 232 -1.58 -12.05 -22.06
CA ASP A 232 -2.30 -13.09 -22.80
C ASP A 232 -3.28 -12.50 -23.82
N SER A 233 -3.94 -11.40 -23.49
CA SER A 233 -4.94 -10.76 -24.35
C SER A 233 -4.40 -9.64 -25.21
N ASP A 234 -3.15 -9.17 -24.97
CA ASP A 234 -2.56 -8.00 -25.60
C ASP A 234 -3.39 -6.72 -25.48
N LYS A 235 -4.19 -6.59 -24.41
CA LYS A 235 -5.01 -5.41 -24.14
C LYS A 235 -4.31 -4.43 -23.19
N LEU A 236 -4.75 -3.15 -23.26
CA LEU A 236 -4.26 -2.12 -22.36
C LEU A 236 -5.00 -2.15 -21.02
N PHE A 237 -4.21 -2.12 -19.94
CA PHE A 237 -4.64 -2.00 -18.57
C PHE A 237 -4.02 -0.76 -17.93
N VAL A 238 -4.62 -0.31 -16.83
CA VAL A 238 -4.08 0.78 -16.02
C VAL A 238 -4.09 0.36 -14.56
N GLN A 239 -2.99 0.64 -13.84
CA GLN A 239 -2.93 0.51 -12.39
C GLN A 239 -2.58 1.84 -11.73
N VAL A 240 -3.14 2.07 -10.54
CA VAL A 240 -2.87 3.23 -9.69
C VAL A 240 -2.53 2.76 -8.29
N HIS A 241 -1.43 3.26 -7.75
CA HIS A 241 -1.00 3.06 -6.38
C HIS A 241 -0.95 4.39 -5.65
N THR A 242 -1.80 4.58 -4.64
CA THR A 242 -1.80 5.78 -3.79
C THR A 242 -2.55 5.51 -2.49
N GLY A 243 -2.50 6.46 -1.55
CA GLY A 243 -3.06 6.31 -0.20
C GLY A 243 -3.79 7.54 0.29
N SER A 244 -3.83 7.70 1.60
CA SER A 244 -4.56 8.76 2.31
C SER A 244 -3.82 10.09 2.39
N ARG A 245 -2.69 10.23 1.71
CA ARG A 245 -1.93 11.47 1.61
C ARG A 245 -1.62 12.06 3.00
N GLY A 246 -1.59 13.39 3.10
CA GLY A 246 -1.35 14.10 4.35
C GLY A 246 -2.44 13.90 5.42
N PHE A 247 -3.63 13.42 5.05
CA PHE A 247 -4.70 13.15 6.02
C PHE A 247 -4.37 11.94 6.89
N GLY A 248 -4.28 10.74 6.29
CA GLY A 248 -4.00 9.52 7.06
C GLY A 248 -2.62 9.52 7.71
N HIS A 249 -1.60 10.06 7.03
CA HIS A 249 -0.28 10.25 7.64
C HIS A 249 -0.35 11.17 8.87
N GLY A 250 -1.14 12.23 8.81
CA GLY A 250 -1.33 13.16 9.92
C GLY A 250 -2.07 12.50 11.09
N LEU A 251 -3.14 11.75 10.79
CA LEU A 251 -3.86 10.95 11.79
C LEU A 251 -2.92 9.96 12.47
N ALA A 252 -2.21 9.14 11.70
CA ALA A 252 -1.25 8.18 12.22
C ALA A 252 -0.25 8.85 13.16
N THR A 253 0.40 9.94 12.72
CA THR A 253 1.37 10.68 13.54
C THR A 253 0.79 11.14 14.87
N ASN A 254 -0.43 11.68 14.89
CA ASN A 254 -1.08 12.13 16.12
C ASN A 254 -1.38 10.95 17.06
N TYR A 255 -1.91 9.84 16.54
CA TYR A 255 -2.25 8.68 17.38
C TYR A 255 -1.02 7.90 17.86
N PHE A 256 0.08 7.86 17.10
CA PHE A 256 1.35 7.33 17.59
C PHE A 256 1.85 8.11 18.83
N GLU A 257 1.72 9.43 18.83
CA GLU A 257 2.08 10.25 20.00
C GLU A 257 1.14 9.97 21.19
N LEU A 258 -0.18 9.89 20.98
CA LEU A 258 -1.13 9.58 22.03
C LEU A 258 -0.89 8.18 22.64
N ALA A 259 -0.58 7.19 21.81
CA ALA A 259 -0.25 5.85 22.31
C ALA A 259 1.05 5.85 23.12
N ARG A 260 2.06 6.62 22.72
CA ARG A 260 3.29 6.80 23.49
C ARG A 260 3.04 7.49 24.84
N GLU A 261 2.11 8.44 24.90
CA GLU A 261 1.74 9.11 26.15
C GLU A 261 0.97 8.16 27.10
N GLU A 262 0.11 7.32 26.55
CA GLU A 262 -0.68 6.35 27.31
C GLU A 262 0.14 5.12 27.73
N ARG A 263 1.07 4.65 26.88
CA ARG A 263 1.92 3.47 27.07
C ARG A 263 3.39 3.85 27.18
N ARG A 264 3.75 4.57 28.21
CA ARG A 264 5.14 5.09 28.41
C ARG A 264 6.20 4.01 28.54
N GLU A 265 5.81 2.78 28.88
CA GLU A 265 6.67 1.60 28.91
C GLU A 265 7.12 1.16 27.50
N VAL A 266 6.36 1.49 26.44
CA VAL A 266 6.71 1.20 25.05
C VAL A 266 7.67 2.28 24.56
N LYS A 267 8.94 1.95 24.39
CA LYS A 267 9.99 2.92 24.04
C LYS A 267 9.99 3.29 22.56
N ASP A 268 9.69 2.32 21.69
CA ASP A 268 9.59 2.54 20.26
C ASP A 268 8.19 3.08 19.93
N ILE A 269 8.12 4.31 19.44
CA ILE A 269 6.87 4.95 19.07
C ILE A 269 6.09 4.14 18.02
N ASP A 270 6.80 3.43 17.13
CA ASP A 270 6.20 2.63 16.08
C ASP A 270 5.56 1.32 16.60
N LEU A 271 5.74 1.01 17.88
CA LEU A 271 5.10 -0.11 18.58
C LEU A 271 3.94 0.32 19.49
N GLY A 272 3.44 1.54 19.32
CA GLY A 272 2.26 2.03 20.01
C GLY A 272 1.02 1.18 19.74
N TYR A 273 0.15 1.04 20.73
CA TYR A 273 -1.11 0.31 20.60
C TYR A 273 -2.14 0.82 21.61
N PHE A 274 -3.40 0.52 21.33
CA PHE A 274 -4.51 0.66 22.26
C PHE A 274 -5.19 -0.68 22.50
N THR A 275 -5.70 -0.88 23.71
CA THR A 275 -6.55 -2.02 24.10
C THR A 275 -7.97 -1.52 24.36
N PRO A 276 -9.00 -2.38 24.43
CA PRO A 276 -10.38 -1.92 24.61
C PRO A 276 -10.63 -1.02 25.82
N ASP A 277 -9.79 -1.11 26.86
CA ASP A 277 -9.80 -0.25 28.05
C ASP A 277 -9.04 1.07 27.86
N SER A 278 -8.35 1.26 26.76
CA SER A 278 -7.60 2.49 26.44
C SER A 278 -8.53 3.65 26.11
N LYS A 279 -8.17 4.84 26.57
CA LYS A 279 -8.94 6.06 26.36
C LYS A 279 -9.18 6.37 24.87
N HIS A 280 -8.17 6.12 24.02
CA HIS A 280 -8.18 6.49 22.61
C HIS A 280 -8.45 5.31 21.66
N TYR A 281 -8.89 4.15 22.18
CA TYR A 281 -9.15 2.95 21.37
C TYR A 281 -10.18 3.19 20.27
N ARG A 282 -11.36 3.69 20.65
CA ARG A 282 -12.46 3.97 19.70
C ARG A 282 -12.11 5.10 18.74
N ASP A 283 -11.47 6.15 19.24
CA ASP A 283 -11.04 7.28 18.40
C ASP A 283 -10.04 6.86 17.33
N TYR A 284 -9.11 5.96 17.66
CA TYR A 284 -8.14 5.46 16.70
C TYR A 284 -8.79 4.56 15.63
N LEU A 285 -9.75 3.72 16.00
CA LEU A 285 -10.52 2.93 15.01
C LEU A 285 -11.27 3.84 14.04
N ASN A 286 -11.90 4.90 14.52
CA ASN A 286 -12.54 5.90 13.69
C ASN A 286 -11.54 6.63 12.78
N ALA A 287 -10.37 6.98 13.30
CA ALA A 287 -9.30 7.61 12.51
C ALA A 287 -8.80 6.70 11.38
N VAL A 288 -8.64 5.39 11.65
CA VAL A 288 -8.29 4.41 10.61
C VAL A 288 -9.40 4.28 9.57
N ALA A 289 -10.67 4.22 10.00
CA ALA A 289 -11.81 4.16 9.10
C ALA A 289 -11.90 5.39 8.19
N ALA A 290 -11.79 6.59 8.76
CA ALA A 290 -11.80 7.85 8.02
C ALA A 290 -10.60 7.98 7.06
N GLY A 291 -9.40 7.57 7.51
CA GLY A 291 -8.20 7.50 6.66
C GLY A 291 -8.37 6.52 5.50
N GLY A 292 -8.99 5.36 5.75
CA GLY A 292 -9.36 4.36 4.76
C GLY A 292 -10.36 4.91 3.74
N ASN A 293 -11.45 5.54 4.20
CA ASN A 293 -12.45 6.18 3.33
C ASN A 293 -11.81 7.24 2.42
N TYR A 294 -10.92 8.06 2.99
CA TYR A 294 -10.18 9.03 2.20
C TYR A 294 -9.33 8.36 1.11
N ALA A 295 -8.59 7.31 1.44
CA ALA A 295 -7.69 6.64 0.51
C ALA A 295 -8.43 5.96 -0.63
N ILE A 296 -9.53 5.24 -0.32
CA ILE A 296 -10.43 4.64 -1.30
C ILE A 296 -10.96 5.72 -2.25
N LEU A 297 -11.49 6.80 -1.68
CA LEU A 297 -12.01 7.92 -2.47
C LEU A 297 -10.93 8.59 -3.31
N ASN A 298 -9.72 8.78 -2.77
CA ASN A 298 -8.59 9.34 -3.50
C ASN A 298 -8.27 8.52 -4.77
N ARG A 299 -8.21 7.19 -4.66
CA ARG A 299 -8.00 6.29 -5.81
C ARG A 299 -9.12 6.36 -6.83
N LEU A 300 -10.37 6.37 -6.40
CA LEU A 300 -11.53 6.44 -7.29
C LEU A 300 -11.63 7.78 -8.04
N ILE A 301 -11.32 8.90 -7.37
CA ILE A 301 -11.24 10.22 -8.02
C ILE A 301 -10.09 10.27 -9.04
N ILE A 302 -8.95 9.67 -8.71
CA ILE A 302 -7.85 9.55 -9.66
C ILE A 302 -8.25 8.67 -10.84
N PHE A 303 -8.96 7.57 -10.60
CA PHE A 303 -9.47 6.71 -11.67
C PHE A 303 -10.34 7.50 -12.66
N GLU A 304 -11.28 8.33 -12.21
CA GLU A 304 -12.11 9.16 -13.09
C GLU A 304 -11.25 10.04 -14.01
N GLN A 305 -10.25 10.70 -13.45
CA GLN A 305 -9.35 11.59 -14.21
C GLN A 305 -8.46 10.80 -15.20
N VAL A 306 -7.99 9.61 -14.79
CA VAL A 306 -7.22 8.71 -15.66
C VAL A 306 -8.10 8.16 -16.78
N ALA A 307 -9.35 7.79 -16.49
CA ALA A 307 -10.28 7.31 -17.49
C ALA A 307 -10.62 8.38 -18.55
N GLU A 308 -10.75 9.65 -18.15
CA GLU A 308 -10.88 10.78 -19.08
C GLU A 308 -9.64 10.92 -19.98
N ALA A 309 -8.43 10.90 -19.41
CA ALA A 309 -7.17 10.97 -20.15
C ALA A 309 -7.01 9.78 -21.12
N PHE A 310 -7.44 8.58 -20.70
CA PHE A 310 -7.42 7.39 -21.51
C PHE A 310 -8.40 7.52 -22.70
N ARG A 311 -9.63 7.98 -22.47
CA ARG A 311 -10.63 8.20 -23.51
C ARG A 311 -10.15 9.23 -24.54
N GLU A 312 -9.57 10.34 -24.11
CA GLU A 312 -9.01 11.35 -25.01
C GLU A 312 -7.85 10.81 -25.86
N THR A 313 -7.04 9.91 -25.27
CA THR A 313 -5.86 9.37 -25.95
C THR A 313 -6.21 8.23 -26.89
N PHE A 314 -7.04 7.28 -26.47
CA PHE A 314 -7.29 6.01 -27.15
C PHE A 314 -8.71 5.91 -27.75
N ASN A 315 -9.58 6.88 -27.49
CA ASN A 315 -11.00 6.87 -27.89
C ASN A 315 -11.75 5.62 -27.43
N SER A 316 -11.49 5.20 -26.20
CA SER A 316 -12.08 4.02 -25.56
C SER A 316 -12.19 4.23 -24.05
N ASP A 317 -13.10 3.49 -23.43
CA ASP A 317 -13.34 3.55 -21.99
C ASP A 317 -12.44 2.60 -21.21
N LEU A 318 -12.23 2.92 -19.93
CA LEU A 318 -11.64 2.03 -18.92
C LEU A 318 -12.74 1.46 -18.03
N GLU A 319 -12.75 0.14 -17.85
CA GLU A 319 -13.58 -0.56 -16.89
C GLU A 319 -12.77 -0.80 -15.60
N LEU A 320 -13.26 -0.30 -14.46
CA LEU A 320 -12.66 -0.60 -13.16
C LEU A 320 -12.75 -2.10 -12.88
N ILE A 321 -11.63 -2.76 -12.62
CA ILE A 321 -11.59 -4.16 -12.19
C ILE A 321 -11.84 -4.23 -10.69
N TYR A 322 -11.01 -3.57 -9.91
CA TYR A 322 -11.11 -3.53 -8.45
C TYR A 322 -10.27 -2.40 -7.85
N GLU A 323 -10.60 -2.04 -6.61
CA GLU A 323 -9.86 -1.12 -5.76
C GLU A 323 -9.72 -1.75 -4.38
N ILE A 324 -8.50 -1.76 -3.80
CA ILE A 324 -8.21 -2.42 -2.52
C ILE A 324 -7.08 -1.76 -1.75
N SER A 325 -7.27 -1.61 -0.44
CA SER A 325 -6.24 -1.14 0.49
C SER A 325 -5.38 -2.29 1.03
N HIS A 326 -4.10 -1.98 1.36
CA HIS A 326 -3.15 -2.93 1.94
C HIS A 326 -2.51 -2.45 3.26
N ASN A 327 -3.01 -1.33 3.82
CA ASN A 327 -2.59 -0.77 5.12
C ASN A 327 -3.83 -0.38 5.93
N LEU A 328 -4.47 -1.37 6.55
CA LEU A 328 -5.65 -1.17 7.40
C LEU A 328 -5.65 -2.16 8.57
N VAL A 329 -6.45 -1.86 9.59
CA VAL A 329 -6.94 -2.85 10.55
C VAL A 329 -8.45 -2.97 10.39
N GLN A 330 -8.95 -4.19 10.34
CA GLN A 330 -10.35 -4.49 10.10
C GLN A 330 -10.82 -5.65 10.97
N LYS A 331 -12.10 -5.61 11.37
CA LYS A 331 -12.78 -6.77 11.95
C LYS A 331 -13.02 -7.79 10.85
N GLU A 332 -12.57 -9.02 11.07
CA GLU A 332 -12.73 -10.15 10.16
C GLU A 332 -13.08 -11.41 10.95
N TRP A 333 -13.49 -12.45 10.24
CA TRP A 333 -13.74 -13.76 10.82
C TRP A 333 -12.69 -14.76 10.36
N HIS A 334 -12.20 -15.56 11.30
CA HIS A 334 -11.25 -16.64 11.02
C HIS A 334 -11.77 -17.97 11.59
N PRO A 335 -11.74 -19.08 10.85
CA PRO A 335 -12.34 -20.34 11.31
C PRO A 335 -11.71 -20.91 12.57
N GLU A 336 -10.42 -20.62 12.81
CA GLU A 336 -9.69 -21.05 14.00
C GLU A 336 -9.88 -20.14 15.22
N PHE A 337 -10.07 -18.82 14.98
CA PHE A 337 -10.04 -17.81 16.05
C PHE A 337 -11.36 -17.09 16.28
N GLY A 338 -12.37 -17.29 15.41
CA GLY A 338 -13.62 -16.52 15.45
C GLY A 338 -13.44 -15.08 14.95
N ASP A 339 -14.11 -14.14 15.60
CA ASP A 339 -13.95 -12.72 15.33
C ASP A 339 -12.55 -12.24 15.76
N VAL A 340 -11.87 -11.53 14.88
CA VAL A 340 -10.49 -11.03 15.07
C VAL A 340 -10.32 -9.64 14.50
N TRP A 341 -9.33 -8.92 15.00
CA TRP A 341 -8.75 -7.76 14.31
C TRP A 341 -7.61 -8.23 13.42
N VAL A 342 -7.68 -7.94 12.13
CA VAL A 342 -6.62 -8.22 11.17
C VAL A 342 -5.96 -6.92 10.76
N HIS A 343 -4.72 -6.74 11.19
CA HIS A 343 -3.88 -5.62 10.80
C HIS A 343 -3.05 -6.02 9.59
N ARG A 344 -2.98 -5.15 8.59
CA ARG A 344 -2.15 -5.34 7.39
C ARG A 344 -1.25 -4.15 7.19
N LYS A 345 0.03 -4.42 7.06
CA LYS A 345 1.05 -3.44 6.69
C LYS A 345 1.80 -3.93 5.47
N GLY A 346 1.46 -3.39 4.32
CA GLY A 346 1.99 -3.90 3.07
C GLY A 346 1.59 -5.36 2.84
N ALA A 347 0.34 -5.69 3.10
CA ALA A 347 -0.27 -6.98 2.81
C ALA A 347 -1.69 -6.76 2.32
N THR A 348 -2.08 -7.49 1.28
CA THR A 348 -3.37 -7.33 0.63
C THR A 348 -4.34 -8.40 1.10
N ARG A 349 -5.55 -8.01 1.43
CA ARG A 349 -6.64 -8.91 1.75
C ARG A 349 -6.93 -9.85 0.58
N ALA A 350 -7.24 -11.11 0.86
CA ALA A 350 -7.44 -12.16 -0.13
C ALA A 350 -8.60 -13.07 0.27
N PHE A 351 -9.84 -12.58 0.18
CA PHE A 351 -11.03 -13.37 0.47
C PHE A 351 -11.42 -14.23 -0.74
N PRO A 352 -11.45 -15.56 -0.58
CA PRO A 352 -11.87 -16.49 -1.62
C PRO A 352 -13.40 -16.48 -1.79
N ALA A 353 -13.88 -17.18 -2.83
CA ALA A 353 -15.28 -17.47 -3.02
C ALA A 353 -15.91 -18.05 -1.75
N GLY A 354 -17.13 -17.61 -1.43
CA GLY A 354 -17.87 -18.06 -0.25
C GLY A 354 -17.40 -17.50 1.09
N TYR A 355 -16.42 -16.59 1.12
CA TYR A 355 -16.02 -15.97 2.38
C TYR A 355 -17.17 -15.09 2.94
N PRO A 356 -17.49 -15.17 4.27
CA PRO A 356 -18.71 -14.58 4.82
C PRO A 356 -18.90 -13.07 4.53
N LEU A 357 -17.82 -12.29 4.51
CA LEU A 357 -17.90 -10.85 4.25
C LEU A 357 -18.16 -10.50 2.76
N LEU A 358 -18.11 -11.48 1.86
CA LEU A 358 -18.45 -11.29 0.44
C LEU A 358 -19.92 -11.57 0.13
N LYS A 359 -20.67 -12.09 1.11
CA LYS A 359 -22.10 -12.42 0.94
C LYS A 359 -22.89 -11.19 0.48
N GLY A 360 -23.65 -11.36 -0.60
CA GLY A 360 -24.46 -10.29 -1.20
C GLY A 360 -23.68 -9.28 -2.03
N THR A 361 -22.37 -9.47 -2.19
CA THR A 361 -21.56 -8.69 -3.14
C THR A 361 -21.41 -9.43 -4.47
N MET A 362 -20.98 -8.72 -5.52
CA MET A 362 -20.67 -9.36 -6.81
C MET A 362 -19.51 -10.37 -6.74
N TRP A 363 -18.79 -10.42 -5.62
CA TRP A 363 -17.62 -11.28 -5.41
C TRP A 363 -17.92 -12.54 -4.59
N GLU A 364 -19.18 -12.77 -4.22
CA GLU A 364 -19.58 -13.90 -3.37
C GLU A 364 -19.11 -15.25 -3.95
N ASP A 365 -19.33 -15.45 -5.25
CA ASP A 365 -19.04 -16.73 -5.93
C ASP A 365 -17.62 -16.85 -6.50
N THR A 366 -16.88 -15.75 -6.56
CA THR A 366 -15.56 -15.72 -7.23
C THR A 366 -14.40 -15.40 -6.31
N GLY A 367 -14.66 -14.79 -5.16
CA GLY A 367 -13.63 -14.04 -4.42
C GLY A 367 -13.33 -12.71 -5.10
N HIS A 368 -12.83 -11.75 -4.34
CA HIS A 368 -12.47 -10.44 -4.91
C HIS A 368 -11.07 -10.47 -5.52
N PRO A 369 -10.79 -9.65 -6.56
CA PRO A 369 -9.45 -9.55 -7.13
C PRO A 369 -8.41 -9.05 -6.11
N VAL A 370 -7.18 -9.49 -6.25
CA VAL A 370 -6.02 -9.04 -5.46
C VAL A 370 -5.01 -8.40 -6.41
N LEU A 371 -4.63 -7.16 -6.13
CA LEU A 371 -3.80 -6.35 -7.00
C LEU A 371 -2.37 -6.29 -6.48
N ILE A 372 -1.43 -6.87 -7.23
CA ILE A 372 -0.01 -6.97 -6.86
C ILE A 372 0.84 -6.22 -7.88
N PRO A 373 1.27 -4.98 -7.58
CA PRO A 373 2.19 -4.28 -8.46
C PRO A 373 3.59 -4.88 -8.39
N GLY A 374 4.22 -4.98 -9.55
CA GLY A 374 5.65 -5.17 -9.66
C GLY A 374 6.42 -3.85 -9.46
N SER A 375 7.67 -3.83 -9.87
CA SER A 375 8.37 -2.56 -10.07
C SER A 375 7.99 -1.99 -11.46
N ASN A 376 8.35 -0.74 -11.72
CA ASN A 376 8.06 -0.09 -13.00
C ASN A 376 8.85 -0.63 -14.22
N LYS A 377 9.55 -1.76 -14.06
CA LYS A 377 10.17 -2.58 -15.12
C LYS A 377 10.12 -4.07 -14.74
N ASP A 378 8.99 -4.50 -14.18
CA ASP A 378 8.72 -5.88 -13.82
C ASP A 378 7.22 -6.17 -13.93
N PHE A 379 6.82 -7.44 -13.93
CA PHE A 379 5.42 -7.80 -14.05
C PHE A 379 4.61 -7.37 -12.80
N SER A 380 3.41 -6.85 -13.05
CA SER A 380 2.34 -6.75 -12.07
C SER A 380 1.35 -7.88 -12.28
N TYR A 381 0.59 -8.21 -11.23
CA TYR A 381 -0.36 -9.32 -11.27
C TYR A 381 -1.71 -8.93 -10.69
N ILE A 382 -2.76 -9.50 -11.25
CA ILE A 382 -4.07 -9.56 -10.61
C ILE A 382 -4.33 -11.02 -10.30
N LEU A 383 -4.54 -11.33 -9.02
CA LEU A 383 -4.73 -12.69 -8.53
C LEU A 383 -6.18 -12.91 -8.11
N ARG A 384 -6.61 -14.16 -8.14
CA ARG A 384 -7.86 -14.65 -7.56
C ARG A 384 -7.53 -15.50 -6.33
N PRO A 385 -8.03 -15.14 -5.13
CA PRO A 385 -7.80 -15.90 -3.91
C PRO A 385 -8.40 -17.31 -3.98
N LEU A 386 -7.72 -18.24 -3.35
CA LEU A 386 -8.15 -19.64 -3.21
C LEU A 386 -8.51 -19.93 -1.74
N PRO A 387 -9.25 -21.00 -1.45
CA PRO A 387 -9.64 -21.38 -0.08
C PRO A 387 -8.47 -21.47 0.90
N ASP A 388 -7.30 -21.88 0.42
CA ASP A 388 -6.07 -22.00 1.20
C ASP A 388 -5.51 -20.65 1.70
N ALA A 389 -6.05 -19.51 1.25
CA ALA A 389 -5.73 -18.19 1.80
C ALA A 389 -6.00 -18.08 3.31
N VAL A 390 -6.82 -18.97 3.87
CA VAL A 390 -7.01 -19.10 5.32
C VAL A 390 -5.68 -19.31 6.08
N LYS A 391 -4.71 -20.00 5.47
CA LYS A 391 -3.38 -20.26 6.06
C LYS A 391 -2.61 -18.99 6.37
N SER A 392 -2.83 -17.92 5.59
CA SER A 392 -2.20 -16.61 5.71
C SER A 392 -3.11 -15.55 6.36
N GLY A 393 -4.19 -15.96 7.03
CA GLY A 393 -5.20 -15.03 7.55
C GLY A 393 -5.84 -14.22 6.43
N TYR A 394 -6.16 -14.89 5.32
CA TYR A 394 -6.77 -14.31 4.12
C TYR A 394 -6.00 -13.09 3.61
N SER A 395 -4.67 -13.25 3.49
CA SER A 395 -3.79 -12.16 3.07
C SER A 395 -2.67 -12.68 2.17
N VAL A 396 -2.25 -11.85 1.21
CA VAL A 396 -1.08 -12.07 0.37
C VAL A 396 -0.20 -10.82 0.37
N ASN A 397 0.91 -10.83 -0.34
CA ASN A 397 1.78 -9.67 -0.50
C ASN A 397 1.05 -8.46 -1.14
N HIS A 398 1.61 -7.27 -0.98
CA HIS A 398 1.06 -6.03 -1.56
C HIS A 398 1.82 -5.56 -2.81
N GLY A 399 2.98 -6.14 -3.10
CA GLY A 399 3.84 -5.77 -4.21
C GLY A 399 5.06 -6.68 -4.29
N ALA A 400 6.11 -6.22 -4.94
CA ALA A 400 7.37 -6.97 -5.04
C ALA A 400 8.23 -6.87 -3.75
N GLY A 401 8.08 -5.80 -2.98
CA GLY A 401 8.91 -5.53 -1.81
C GLY A 401 10.31 -5.01 -2.16
N ARG A 402 10.82 -4.15 -1.31
CA ARG A 402 12.16 -3.57 -1.52
C ARG A 402 13.26 -4.53 -1.09
N ARG A 403 14.38 -4.53 -1.82
CA ARG A 403 15.64 -5.17 -1.44
C ARG A 403 16.76 -4.19 -1.12
N MET A 404 16.52 -2.89 -1.36
CA MET A 404 17.50 -1.82 -1.19
C MET A 404 16.83 -0.58 -0.61
N SER A 405 17.46 0.09 0.35
CA SER A 405 16.96 1.35 0.89
C SER A 405 17.08 2.49 -0.13
N ARG A 406 16.24 3.53 -0.01
CA ARG A 406 16.31 4.71 -0.89
C ARG A 406 17.68 5.38 -0.85
N SER A 407 18.25 5.54 0.36
CA SER A 407 19.59 6.12 0.55
C SER A 407 20.70 5.28 -0.08
N GLN A 408 20.58 3.95 -0.05
CA GLN A 408 21.53 3.06 -0.72
C GLN A 408 21.42 3.19 -2.23
N ALA A 409 20.21 3.18 -2.80
CA ALA A 409 19.97 3.34 -4.23
C ALA A 409 20.63 4.61 -4.77
N THR A 410 20.39 5.76 -4.14
CA THR A 410 20.98 7.05 -4.57
C THR A 410 22.51 7.10 -4.46
N LYS A 411 23.12 6.24 -3.64
CA LYS A 411 24.58 6.17 -3.49
C LYS A 411 25.26 5.19 -4.44
N THR A 412 24.56 4.12 -4.82
CA THR A 412 25.16 2.98 -5.52
C THR A 412 24.73 2.83 -6.98
N LEU A 413 23.57 3.35 -7.35
CA LEU A 413 23.03 3.21 -8.69
C LEU A 413 23.43 4.40 -9.60
N SER A 414 23.55 4.15 -10.90
CA SER A 414 23.84 5.15 -11.91
C SER A 414 22.57 5.59 -12.61
N GLN A 415 22.22 6.88 -12.50
CA GLN A 415 21.03 7.45 -13.13
C GLN A 415 21.00 7.20 -14.64
N ARG A 416 22.12 7.52 -15.34
CA ARG A 416 22.21 7.35 -16.79
C ARG A 416 21.97 5.90 -17.22
N LYS A 417 22.60 4.93 -16.50
CA LYS A 417 22.41 3.52 -16.83
C LYS A 417 20.97 3.07 -16.66
N ILE A 418 20.28 3.57 -15.60
CA ILE A 418 18.87 3.28 -15.38
C ILE A 418 18.00 3.87 -16.48
N ASP A 419 18.17 5.15 -16.82
CA ASP A 419 17.39 5.80 -17.86
C ASP A 419 17.58 5.09 -19.23
N ASP A 420 18.83 4.70 -19.57
CA ASP A 420 19.14 3.93 -20.77
C ASP A 420 18.45 2.56 -20.78
N GLU A 421 18.47 1.81 -19.65
CA GLU A 421 17.82 0.49 -19.52
C GLU A 421 16.29 0.55 -19.70
N TYR A 422 15.64 1.64 -19.23
CA TYR A 422 14.20 1.81 -19.41
C TYR A 422 13.85 2.22 -20.84
N ALA A 423 14.67 3.06 -21.45
CA ALA A 423 14.51 3.43 -22.86
C ALA A 423 14.65 2.20 -23.77
N GLU A 424 15.66 1.34 -23.53
CA GLU A 424 15.85 0.07 -24.26
C GLU A 424 14.67 -0.90 -24.07
N ALA A 425 14.08 -0.94 -22.87
CA ALA A 425 12.87 -1.73 -22.58
C ALA A 425 11.59 -1.12 -23.18
N GLY A 426 11.67 0.06 -23.78
CA GLY A 426 10.53 0.77 -24.35
C GLY A 426 9.56 1.30 -23.30
N ILE A 427 9.99 1.50 -22.05
CA ILE A 427 9.15 2.00 -20.95
C ILE A 427 9.35 3.50 -20.79
N LEU A 428 8.27 4.27 -20.93
CA LEU A 428 8.29 5.72 -20.71
C LEU A 428 7.99 6.05 -19.26
N VAL A 429 8.92 6.72 -18.56
CA VAL A 429 8.65 7.25 -17.21
C VAL A 429 8.39 8.76 -17.30
N ASN A 430 7.29 9.21 -16.72
CA ASN A 430 6.77 10.58 -16.86
C ASN A 430 6.67 11.01 -18.34
N THR A 431 7.15 12.20 -18.69
CA THR A 431 7.14 12.71 -20.06
C THR A 431 8.56 12.88 -20.61
N ASP A 432 9.58 12.76 -19.77
CA ASP A 432 10.98 13.02 -20.09
C ASP A 432 11.87 11.75 -20.02
N GLY A 433 11.29 10.61 -19.63
CA GLY A 433 12.02 9.34 -19.49
C GLY A 433 12.91 9.26 -18.25
N HIS A 434 12.88 10.27 -17.36
CA HIS A 434 13.73 10.29 -16.16
C HIS A 434 13.15 9.40 -15.07
N VAL A 435 13.85 8.32 -14.72
CA VAL A 435 13.45 7.35 -13.72
C VAL A 435 13.89 7.81 -12.32
N PRO A 436 12.99 7.97 -11.32
CA PRO A 436 13.44 8.19 -9.95
C PRO A 436 14.32 7.03 -9.48
N ILE A 437 15.60 7.31 -9.23
CA ILE A 437 16.65 6.29 -9.01
C ILE A 437 16.33 5.37 -7.83
N ASP A 438 15.72 5.92 -6.78
CA ASP A 438 15.29 5.19 -5.58
C ASP A 438 14.00 4.39 -5.74
N GLU A 439 13.33 4.53 -6.90
CA GLU A 439 12.13 3.78 -7.31
C GLU A 439 12.36 2.93 -8.56
N SER A 440 13.62 2.79 -9.00
CA SER A 440 13.98 1.93 -10.13
C SER A 440 13.82 0.44 -9.78
N ALA A 441 13.68 -0.42 -10.81
CA ALA A 441 13.47 -1.86 -10.65
C ALA A 441 14.55 -2.54 -9.80
N GLN A 442 15.79 -2.04 -9.86
CA GLN A 442 16.92 -2.57 -9.08
C GLN A 442 16.71 -2.44 -7.56
N CYS A 443 15.79 -1.59 -7.11
CA CYS A 443 15.47 -1.41 -5.70
C CYS A 443 14.51 -2.47 -5.14
N TYR A 444 13.92 -3.30 -5.99
CA TYR A 444 12.86 -4.24 -5.65
C TYR A 444 13.29 -5.71 -5.85
N LYS A 445 12.58 -6.63 -5.18
CA LYS A 445 12.68 -8.07 -5.45
C LYS A 445 12.03 -8.39 -6.79
N SER A 446 12.31 -9.56 -7.36
CA SER A 446 11.57 -10.06 -8.52
C SER A 446 10.11 -10.32 -8.16
N SER A 447 9.18 -9.73 -8.89
CA SER A 447 7.75 -9.95 -8.69
C SER A 447 7.36 -11.39 -8.98
N GLU A 448 8.01 -12.06 -9.94
CA GLU A 448 7.77 -13.47 -10.26
C GLU A 448 8.12 -14.39 -9.08
N GLU A 449 9.25 -14.15 -8.40
CA GLU A 449 9.64 -14.95 -7.25
C GLU A 449 8.71 -14.72 -6.05
N VAL A 450 8.30 -13.48 -5.84
CA VAL A 450 7.38 -13.11 -4.76
C VAL A 450 6.00 -13.73 -5.00
N VAL A 451 5.45 -13.63 -6.21
CA VAL A 451 4.17 -14.25 -6.56
C VAL A 451 4.26 -15.77 -6.56
N LYS A 452 5.38 -16.36 -6.99
CA LYS A 452 5.61 -17.81 -6.91
C LYS A 452 5.38 -18.35 -5.50
N ALA A 453 5.83 -17.67 -4.45
CA ALA A 453 5.60 -18.10 -3.07
C ALA A 453 4.10 -18.15 -2.70
N VAL A 454 3.29 -17.23 -3.25
CA VAL A 454 1.83 -17.22 -3.06
C VAL A 454 1.17 -18.40 -3.79
N LEU A 455 1.59 -18.66 -5.03
CA LEU A 455 1.07 -19.77 -5.86
C LEU A 455 1.45 -21.13 -5.27
N ASP A 456 2.72 -21.33 -4.89
CA ASP A 456 3.23 -22.56 -4.29
C ASP A 456 2.50 -22.89 -2.97
N ALA A 457 2.07 -21.89 -2.21
CA ALA A 457 1.30 -22.05 -0.99
C ALA A 457 -0.22 -22.26 -1.24
N GLY A 458 -0.67 -22.19 -2.49
CA GLY A 458 -2.08 -22.33 -2.86
C GLY A 458 -2.98 -21.18 -2.38
N LEU A 459 -2.41 -20.01 -2.05
CA LEU A 459 -3.18 -18.88 -1.52
C LEU A 459 -4.02 -18.17 -2.57
N ALA A 460 -3.54 -18.16 -3.81
CA ALA A 460 -4.19 -17.52 -4.94
C ALA A 460 -3.68 -18.09 -6.26
N GLU A 461 -4.36 -17.77 -7.36
CA GLU A 461 -3.94 -18.07 -8.73
C GLU A 461 -3.88 -16.81 -9.58
N ILE A 462 -3.11 -16.82 -10.67
CA ILE A 462 -2.98 -15.67 -11.58
C ILE A 462 -4.24 -15.54 -12.43
N GLN A 463 -4.84 -14.36 -12.43
CA GLN A 463 -5.93 -13.97 -13.31
C GLN A 463 -5.41 -13.12 -14.49
N TYR A 464 -4.52 -12.18 -14.23
CA TYR A 464 -3.86 -11.35 -15.25
C TYR A 464 -2.40 -11.12 -14.91
N LYS A 465 -1.55 -11.10 -15.95
CA LYS A 465 -0.12 -10.76 -15.88
C LYS A 465 0.13 -9.52 -16.75
N LEU A 466 0.66 -8.46 -16.15
CA LEU A 466 0.70 -7.13 -16.74
C LEU A 466 2.15 -6.64 -16.85
N TRP A 467 2.54 -6.13 -18.02
CA TRP A 467 3.85 -5.52 -18.26
C TRP A 467 3.75 -4.01 -18.43
N PRO A 468 4.60 -3.20 -17.77
CA PRO A 468 4.55 -1.75 -17.85
C PRO A 468 4.95 -1.24 -19.24
N LEU A 469 4.17 -0.30 -19.78
CA LEU A 469 4.46 0.45 -21.01
C LEU A 469 4.84 1.89 -20.71
N SER A 470 4.18 2.50 -19.74
CA SER A 470 4.58 3.80 -19.20
C SER A 470 4.20 3.91 -17.73
N SER A 471 4.99 4.67 -16.97
CA SER A 471 4.80 4.85 -15.54
C SER A 471 4.92 6.33 -15.17
N LEU A 472 3.97 6.82 -14.40
CA LEU A 472 3.92 8.19 -13.87
C LEU A 472 4.25 8.15 -12.38
N LYS A 473 5.26 8.89 -11.99
CA LYS A 473 5.74 8.95 -10.60
C LYS A 473 5.92 10.39 -10.13
N GLY A 474 5.48 10.66 -8.91
CA GLY A 474 5.78 11.92 -8.25
C GLY A 474 7.25 11.98 -7.86
N ILE A 475 7.96 13.00 -8.31
CA ILE A 475 9.35 13.26 -7.91
C ILE A 475 9.33 13.97 -6.57
N GLU A 476 9.99 13.42 -5.57
CA GLU A 476 10.23 14.14 -4.31
C GLU A 476 11.27 15.23 -4.57
N GLU A 477 10.85 16.50 -4.51
CA GLU A 477 11.77 17.62 -4.61
C GLU A 477 12.68 17.66 -3.37
N GLY A 478 13.85 17.05 -3.46
CA GLY A 478 14.92 17.22 -2.46
C GLY A 478 15.42 18.66 -2.42
N PRO A 479 16.08 19.10 -1.32
CA PRO A 479 16.57 20.50 -1.15
C PRO A 479 17.44 21.03 -2.29
N ARG A 480 18.05 20.15 -3.10
CA ARG A 480 18.91 20.50 -4.24
C ARG A 480 18.14 20.97 -5.48
N TRP A 481 16.90 20.54 -5.70
CA TRP A 481 16.08 20.92 -6.86
C TRP A 481 15.54 22.36 -6.73
N ARG A 482 15.18 22.77 -5.52
CA ARG A 482 14.77 24.17 -5.26
C ARG A 482 15.83 25.21 -5.66
N LYS A 483 17.12 24.84 -5.65
CA LYS A 483 18.21 25.73 -6.08
C LYS A 483 18.36 25.81 -7.60
N ARG A 484 17.94 24.81 -8.36
CA ARG A 484 18.06 24.80 -9.84
C ARG A 484 16.95 25.61 -10.53
N LYS A 485 15.72 25.58 -10.06
CA LYS A 485 14.60 26.39 -10.61
C LYS A 485 14.77 27.90 -10.42
N ARG A 486 15.69 28.36 -9.53
CA ARG A 486 15.98 29.77 -9.33
C ARG A 486 17.05 30.37 -10.25
N ARG A 487 17.70 29.59 -11.10
CA ARG A 487 18.55 30.14 -12.16
C ARG A 487 17.68 30.45 -13.36
N LYS A 488 17.17 31.70 -13.43
CA LYS A 488 16.64 32.28 -14.66
C LYS A 488 17.68 32.09 -15.78
N PRO A 489 17.28 31.73 -17.01
CA PRO A 489 18.21 31.78 -18.12
C PRO A 489 18.75 33.22 -18.22
N ALA A 490 20.06 33.32 -18.34
CA ALA A 490 20.71 34.60 -18.60
C ALA A 490 20.06 35.23 -19.83
N ARG A 491 19.57 36.46 -19.69
CA ARG A 491 19.18 37.26 -20.85
C ARG A 491 20.36 37.29 -21.82
N ALA A 492 20.14 36.79 -23.00
CA ALA A 492 21.03 37.05 -24.10
C ALA A 492 21.07 38.59 -24.27
N SER A 493 22.20 39.20 -23.99
CA SER A 493 22.48 40.56 -24.35
C SER A 493 22.49 40.65 -25.86
N SER A 494 21.51 41.38 -26.39
CA SER A 494 21.60 41.94 -27.75
C SER A 494 22.64 43.06 -27.69
N GLU A 495 23.80 42.82 -28.28
CA GLU A 495 24.65 43.90 -28.77
C GLU A 495 25.45 43.41 -29.97
N HIS A 496 25.14 44.06 -31.11
CA HIS A 496 25.96 44.51 -32.25
C HIS A 496 26.81 43.48 -32.99
N PHE A 497 26.47 43.09 -34.19
CA PHE A 497 26.72 43.58 -35.53
C PHE A 497 26.05 42.68 -36.56
#